data_6033008d763be8d0e2059526b9e5636b
#
_entry.id   6033008d763be8d0e2059526b9e5636b
#
_cell.length_a   1.000
_cell.length_b   1.000
_cell.length_c   1.000
_cell.angle_alpha   90.00
_cell.angle_beta   90.00
_cell.angle_gamma   90.00
#
_symmetry.space_group_name_H-M   'P 1'
#
loop_
_entity.id
_entity.type
_entity.pdbx_description
1 polymer ?
#
loop_
_entity_poly.entity_id
_entity_poly.type
_entity_poly.pdbx_seq_one_letter_code
_entity_poly.pdbx_strand_id
1 'polypeptide(L)' 'RHHAELRVEDNEVVLVDLGSTNGTFVNGQPVRRMALTDGTRVTLGRTTLVFRRDGVY' A
#
# COMPACT_ATOMS: atom_id res chain seq x y z
N ARG A 1 -12.41 -9.19 8.01
CA ARG A 1 -11.23 -9.66 7.27
C ARG A 1 -10.41 -8.49 6.73
N HIS A 2 -9.13 -8.58 6.84
CA HIS A 2 -8.23 -7.55 6.34
C HIS A 2 -7.63 -7.96 5.01
N HIS A 3 -7.64 -7.03 4.06
CA HIS A 3 -7.08 -7.25 2.74
C HIS A 3 -5.57 -7.04 2.78
N ALA A 4 -5.17 -5.98 3.43
CA ALA A 4 -3.78 -5.58 3.51
C ALA A 4 -3.59 -4.72 4.75
N GLU A 5 -2.35 -4.46 5.10
CA GLU A 5 -2.06 -3.57 6.21
C GLU A 5 -0.88 -2.67 5.87
N LEU A 6 -0.80 -1.56 6.57
CA LEU A 6 0.34 -0.67 6.49
C LEU A 6 1.17 -0.84 7.74
N ARG A 7 2.48 -0.96 7.56
CA ARG A 7 3.43 -1.08 8.64
C ARG A 7 4.45 0.04 8.56
N VAL A 8 4.89 0.51 9.70
CA VAL A 8 5.97 1.49 9.74
C VAL A 8 7.24 0.74 10.12
N GLU A 9 8.21 0.73 9.22
CA GLU A 9 9.47 0.03 9.40
C GLU A 9 10.60 0.95 9.02
N ASP A 10 11.52 1.19 9.93
CA ASP A 10 12.71 2.00 9.64
C ASP A 10 12.35 3.33 8.98
N ASN A 11 11.34 4.00 9.51
CA ASN A 11 10.89 5.29 9.02
C ASN A 11 10.23 5.22 7.65
N GLU A 12 9.91 4.04 7.17
CA GLU A 12 9.18 3.83 5.92
C GLU A 12 7.81 3.25 6.20
N VAL A 13 6.86 3.55 5.32
CA VAL A 13 5.53 2.94 5.39
C VAL A 13 5.51 1.82 4.37
N VAL A 14 5.24 0.62 4.84
CA VAL A 14 5.26 -0.58 4.00
C VAL A 14 3.87 -1.16 3.90
N LEU A 15 3.44 -1.40 2.66
CA LEU A 15 2.17 -2.05 2.39
C LEU A 15 2.41 -3.55 2.31
N VAL A 16 1.60 -4.32 3.05
CA VAL A 16 1.71 -5.77 3.07
C VAL A 16 0.36 -6.38 2.73
N ASP A 17 0.32 -7.20 1.68
CA ASP A 17 -0.89 -7.94 1.32
C ASP A 17 -1.04 -9.10 2.28
N LEU A 18 -2.26 -9.29 2.80
CA LEU A 18 -2.52 -10.33 3.79
C LEU A 18 -3.21 -11.55 3.17
N GLY A 19 -2.77 -11.92 1.98
CA GLY A 19 -3.33 -13.11 1.32
C GLY A 19 -4.69 -12.84 0.70
N SER A 20 -4.88 -11.65 0.15
CA SER A 20 -6.15 -11.27 -0.44
C SER A 20 -6.45 -12.10 -1.67
N THR A 21 -7.76 -12.31 -1.91
CA THR A 21 -8.19 -13.08 -3.07
C THR A 21 -7.94 -12.35 -4.37
N ASN A 22 -8.19 -11.05 -4.39
CA ASN A 22 -8.07 -10.25 -5.61
C ASN A 22 -6.74 -9.56 -5.78
N GLY A 23 -5.88 -9.62 -4.77
CA GLY A 23 -4.56 -9.03 -4.85
C GLY A 23 -4.53 -7.59 -4.43
N THR A 24 -3.32 -7.11 -4.22
CA THR A 24 -3.03 -5.72 -3.92
C THR A 24 -2.12 -5.21 -5.02
N PHE A 25 -2.46 -4.05 -5.58
CA PHE A 25 -1.73 -3.51 -6.72
C PHE A 25 -1.15 -2.15 -6.38
N VAL A 26 0.08 -1.92 -6.81
CA VAL A 26 0.73 -0.63 -6.66
C VAL A 26 1.08 -0.13 -8.05
N ASN A 27 0.52 1.02 -8.41
CA ASN A 27 0.69 1.60 -9.75
C ASN A 27 0.39 0.58 -10.84
N GLY A 28 -0.62 -0.25 -10.61
CA GLY A 28 -1.08 -1.23 -11.58
C GLY A 28 -0.35 -2.56 -11.54
N GLN A 29 0.61 -2.75 -10.67
CA GLN A 29 1.35 -4.00 -10.57
C GLN A 29 1.04 -4.73 -9.28
N PRO A 30 0.82 -6.06 -9.34
CA PRO A 30 0.54 -6.82 -8.12
C PRO A 30 1.76 -6.88 -7.23
N VAL A 31 1.54 -6.69 -5.93
CA VAL A 31 2.62 -6.73 -4.95
C VAL A 31 2.17 -7.49 -3.73
N ARG A 32 3.11 -8.07 -3.00
CA ARG A 32 2.83 -8.66 -1.70
C ARG A 32 3.34 -7.76 -0.59
N ARG A 33 4.38 -7.01 -0.86
CA ARG A 33 5.00 -6.15 0.10
C ARG A 33 5.73 -5.06 -0.65
N MET A 34 5.51 -3.82 -0.27
CA MET A 34 6.17 -2.72 -0.95
C MET A 34 6.22 -1.49 -0.08
N ALA A 35 7.39 -0.85 -0.04
CA ALA A 35 7.51 0.44 0.63
C ALA A 35 6.82 1.49 -0.23
N LEU A 36 6.03 2.34 0.40
CA LEU A 36 5.25 3.35 -0.30
C LEU A 36 5.92 4.71 -0.19
N THR A 37 5.82 5.46 -1.27
CA THR A 37 6.28 6.84 -1.30
C THR A 37 5.07 7.73 -1.55
N ASP A 38 5.25 9.03 -1.31
CA ASP A 38 4.17 9.98 -1.52
C ASP A 38 3.68 9.94 -2.95
N GLY A 39 2.36 9.88 -3.12
CA GLY A 39 1.75 9.85 -4.43
C GLY A 39 1.58 8.46 -5.03
N THR A 40 1.98 7.42 -4.32
CA THR A 40 1.83 6.04 -4.81
C THR A 40 0.36 5.66 -4.85
N ARG A 41 -0.08 5.08 -5.97
CA ARG A 41 -1.45 4.63 -6.13
C ARG A 41 -1.57 3.17 -5.74
N VAL A 42 -2.48 2.89 -4.81
CA VAL A 42 -2.69 1.54 -4.29
C VAL A 42 -4.11 1.11 -4.62
N THR A 43 -4.26 -0.06 -5.21
CA THR A 43 -5.58 -0.61 -5.52
C THR A 43 -5.81 -1.86 -4.68
N LEU A 44 -6.93 -1.85 -3.95
CA LEU A 44 -7.36 -2.94 -3.10
C LEU A 44 -8.76 -3.35 -3.56
N GLY A 45 -8.85 -4.46 -4.29
CA GLY A 45 -10.11 -4.86 -4.86
C GLY A 45 -10.62 -3.81 -5.85
N ARG A 46 -11.74 -3.18 -5.53
CA ARG A 46 -12.32 -2.14 -6.37
C ARG A 46 -11.94 -0.73 -5.95
N THR A 47 -11.20 -0.62 -4.87
CA THR A 47 -10.87 0.68 -4.29
C THR A 47 -9.47 1.07 -4.66
N THR A 48 -9.31 2.28 -5.18
CA THR A 48 -7.99 2.82 -5.47
C THR A 48 -7.76 4.02 -4.56
N LEU A 49 -6.62 3.99 -3.89
CA LEU A 49 -6.23 5.03 -2.96
C LEU A 49 -4.91 5.62 -3.40
N VAL A 50 -4.68 6.87 -3.04
CA VAL A 50 -3.38 7.50 -3.28
C VAL A 50 -2.73 7.67 -1.92
N PHE A 51 -1.56 7.08 -1.74
CA PHE A 51 -0.81 7.22 -0.51
C PHE A 51 -0.18 8.60 -0.45
N ARG A 52 -0.43 9.32 0.63
CA ARG A 52 0.14 10.64 0.80
C ARG A 52 0.96 10.64 2.08
N ARG A 53 2.15 11.14 1.97
CA ARG A 53 3.03 11.24 3.11
C ARG A 53 3.61 12.64 3.13
N ASP A 54 2.91 13.54 3.78
CA ASP A 54 3.32 14.93 3.84
C ASP A 54 4.37 15.10 4.94
N GLY A 55 5.40 15.81 4.62
CA GLY A 55 6.40 16.14 5.61
C GLY A 55 5.86 17.18 6.57
N VAL A 56 6.44 17.20 7.76
CA VAL A 56 6.11 18.20 8.76
C VAL A 56 7.35 19.04 9.02
N TYR A 57 7.21 20.31 8.87
CA TYR A 57 8.35 21.21 8.97
C TYR A 57 8.18 22.22 10.06
#